data_753d9b928422f004a04a7a96b7f610dc
#
_entry.id   753d9b928422f004a04a7a96b7f610dc
#
_cell.length_a   1.000
_cell.length_b   1.000
_cell.length_c   1.000
_cell.angle_alpha   90.00
_cell.angle_beta   90.00
_cell.angle_gamma   90.00
#
_symmetry.space_group_name_H-M   'P 1'
#
loop_
_entity.id
_entity.type
_entity.pdbx_description
1 polymer ?
#
loop_
_entity_poly.entity_id
_entity_poly.type
_entity_poly.pdbx_seq_one_letter_code
_entity_poly.pdbx_strand_id
1 'polypeptide(L)'
;PLIIRWPSRWRPEGLEPGDLDERMVSFIDLAPQILAFAGVPRPSFMQGRAFVGPHAGEMRSLVFAARDRVDEVEDRVRAVRDARFKYIRNYRPEDAGAQRLAFRDHLDLMAELWELEAAGRLEGAQALWFASPRPEEELYDVTQDPQEVQNLAALPAYAADVERMRAELDAWLTDQEDQGAVPEARLVERFWPGGIQPVTAAPVVTLESSPEGGSRVRVHCETAGASIGYRVDGTGDRSDWNLYTGPFEVGPGEEVEAKAIRYGYRESETALFAVP
;
A
#
# COMPACT_ATOMS: atom_id res chain seq x y z
N PRO A 1 -1.73 -11.45 -12.14
CA PRO A 1 -1.75 -12.82 -11.58
C PRO A 1 -0.81 -12.93 -10.37
N LEU A 2 -1.22 -13.73 -9.38
CA LEU A 2 -0.43 -14.09 -8.21
C LEU A 2 -0.04 -15.57 -8.32
N ILE A 3 1.25 -15.87 -8.25
CA ILE A 3 1.75 -17.25 -8.28
C ILE A 3 2.34 -17.56 -6.90
N ILE A 4 1.85 -18.63 -6.26
CA ILE A 4 2.33 -19.06 -4.94
C ILE A 4 2.83 -20.49 -5.04
N ARG A 5 4.07 -20.72 -4.59
CA ARG A 5 4.60 -22.06 -4.35
C ARG A 5 4.45 -22.42 -2.88
N TRP A 6 3.54 -23.33 -2.59
CA TRP A 6 3.29 -23.80 -1.23
C TRP A 6 4.30 -24.88 -0.79
N PRO A 7 5.02 -24.68 0.31
CA PRO A 7 5.65 -25.80 1.01
C PRO A 7 4.59 -26.81 1.48
N SER A 8 4.89 -28.09 1.47
CA SER A 8 3.90 -29.16 1.75
C SER A 8 3.12 -28.94 3.05
N ARG A 9 3.79 -28.46 4.11
CA ARG A 9 3.15 -28.19 5.42
C ARG A 9 2.18 -27.01 5.45
N TRP A 10 2.23 -26.13 4.45
CA TRP A 10 1.44 -24.91 4.37
C TRP A 10 0.46 -24.92 3.20
N ARG A 11 0.47 -26.01 2.43
CA ARG A 11 -0.45 -26.14 1.30
C ARG A 11 -1.88 -26.21 1.82
N PRO A 12 -2.80 -25.36 1.32
CA PRO A 12 -4.21 -25.46 1.63
C PRO A 12 -4.75 -26.83 1.24
N GLU A 13 -5.66 -27.37 2.04
CA GLU A 13 -6.35 -28.61 1.72
C GLU A 13 -7.11 -28.48 0.40
N GLY A 14 -7.02 -29.49 -0.46
CA GLY A 14 -7.69 -29.53 -1.74
C GLY A 14 -6.97 -28.78 -2.89
N LEU A 15 -5.80 -28.17 -2.64
CA LEU A 15 -4.99 -27.56 -3.69
C LEU A 15 -3.79 -28.45 -4.05
N GLU A 16 -3.61 -28.72 -5.35
CA GLU A 16 -2.48 -29.42 -5.89
C GLU A 16 -1.57 -28.49 -6.73
N PRO A 17 -0.29 -28.87 -6.97
CA PRO A 17 0.59 -28.09 -7.83
C PRO A 17 0.02 -27.93 -9.25
N GLY A 18 -0.09 -26.70 -9.71
CA GLY A 18 -0.66 -26.35 -11.01
C GLY A 18 -2.13 -25.96 -10.98
N ASP A 19 -2.81 -26.07 -9.84
CA ASP A 19 -4.19 -25.64 -9.70
C ASP A 19 -4.31 -24.12 -9.81
N LEU A 20 -5.46 -23.68 -10.30
CA LEU A 20 -5.91 -22.29 -10.28
C LEU A 20 -6.83 -22.08 -9.07
N ASP A 21 -6.54 -21.06 -8.30
CA ASP A 21 -7.33 -20.64 -7.15
C ASP A 21 -8.02 -19.31 -7.48
N GLU A 22 -9.33 -19.32 -7.55
CA GLU A 22 -10.15 -18.16 -7.93
C GLU A 22 -10.47 -17.22 -6.76
N ARG A 23 -9.93 -17.48 -5.57
CA ARG A 23 -10.09 -16.58 -4.43
C ARG A 23 -9.58 -15.17 -4.76
N MET A 24 -10.38 -14.18 -4.38
CA MET A 24 -9.95 -12.80 -4.52
C MET A 24 -8.98 -12.43 -3.40
N VAL A 25 -7.76 -12.04 -3.79
CA VAL A 25 -6.68 -11.64 -2.89
C VAL A 25 -6.24 -10.23 -3.27
N SER A 26 -6.15 -9.35 -2.29
CA SER A 26 -5.56 -8.03 -2.46
C SER A 26 -4.08 -8.07 -2.04
N PHE A 27 -3.27 -7.20 -2.61
CA PHE A 27 -1.84 -7.13 -2.27
C PHE A 27 -1.60 -6.85 -0.77
N ILE A 28 -2.52 -6.11 -0.12
CA ILE A 28 -2.47 -5.83 1.32
C ILE A 28 -2.65 -7.10 2.18
N ASP A 29 -3.11 -8.21 1.62
CA ASP A 29 -3.33 -9.48 2.32
C ASP A 29 -2.03 -10.29 2.47
N LEU A 30 -0.98 -9.96 1.71
CA LEU A 30 0.27 -10.74 1.71
C LEU A 30 1.00 -10.64 3.06
N ALA A 31 1.10 -9.45 3.65
CA ALA A 31 1.76 -9.28 4.94
C ALA A 31 1.00 -9.99 6.08
N PRO A 32 -0.33 -9.85 6.24
CA PRO A 32 -1.12 -10.67 7.16
C PRO A 32 -0.96 -12.18 6.93
N GLN A 33 -0.87 -12.62 5.67
CA GLN A 33 -0.67 -14.04 5.36
C GLN A 33 0.70 -14.54 5.85
N ILE A 34 1.76 -13.75 5.69
CA ILE A 34 3.09 -14.10 6.20
C ILE A 34 3.08 -14.19 7.73
N LEU A 35 2.46 -13.22 8.41
CA LEU A 35 2.30 -13.27 9.87
C LEU A 35 1.54 -14.51 10.33
N ALA A 36 0.46 -14.87 9.63
CA ALA A 36 -0.31 -16.08 9.93
C ALA A 36 0.54 -17.35 9.83
N PHE A 37 1.41 -17.46 8.82
CA PHE A 37 2.36 -18.58 8.71
C PHE A 37 3.40 -18.61 9.81
N ALA A 38 3.81 -17.45 10.29
CA ALA A 38 4.73 -17.33 11.42
C ALA A 38 4.07 -17.57 12.79
N GLY A 39 2.74 -17.76 12.83
CA GLY A 39 1.98 -17.86 14.07
C GLY A 39 1.87 -16.53 14.84
N VAL A 40 2.10 -15.42 14.16
CA VAL A 40 2.05 -14.07 14.75
C VAL A 40 0.67 -13.45 14.49
N PRO A 41 -0.01 -12.96 15.54
CA PRO A 41 -1.30 -12.27 15.38
C PRO A 41 -1.16 -11.04 14.46
N ARG A 42 -2.16 -10.82 13.61
CA ARG A 42 -2.23 -9.64 12.76
C ARG A 42 -2.41 -8.37 13.59
N PRO A 43 -1.53 -7.36 13.49
CA PRO A 43 -1.73 -6.06 14.14
C PRO A 43 -3.02 -5.38 13.67
N SER A 44 -3.69 -4.65 14.58
CA SER A 44 -4.98 -4.01 14.31
C SER A 44 -4.95 -2.94 13.22
N PHE A 45 -3.80 -2.30 12.99
CA PHE A 45 -3.65 -1.30 11.93
C PHE A 45 -3.57 -1.90 10.51
N MET A 46 -3.37 -3.21 10.37
CA MET A 46 -3.34 -3.85 9.06
C MET A 46 -4.77 -4.08 8.56
N GLN A 47 -5.11 -3.53 7.41
CA GLN A 47 -6.42 -3.70 6.75
C GLN A 47 -6.54 -5.04 6.01
N GLY A 48 -5.42 -5.61 5.57
CA GLY A 48 -5.37 -6.92 4.93
C GLY A 48 -5.73 -8.06 5.87
N ARG A 49 -6.01 -9.23 5.31
CA ARG A 49 -6.36 -10.46 6.05
C ARG A 49 -5.67 -11.68 5.46
N ALA A 50 -5.31 -12.63 6.30
CA ALA A 50 -4.81 -13.91 5.82
C ALA A 50 -5.92 -14.64 5.04
N PHE A 51 -5.56 -15.32 3.96
CA PHE A 51 -6.51 -15.98 3.05
C PHE A 51 -6.37 -17.52 3.06
N VAL A 52 -5.38 -18.07 3.75
CA VAL A 52 -5.23 -19.52 3.98
C VAL A 52 -4.72 -19.82 5.39
N GLY A 53 -4.99 -21.06 5.86
CA GLY A 53 -4.54 -21.57 7.15
C GLY A 53 -5.46 -21.21 8.30
N PRO A 54 -5.07 -21.57 9.55
CA PRO A 54 -5.93 -21.46 10.73
C PRO A 54 -6.29 -20.01 11.12
N HIS A 55 -5.59 -19.03 10.58
CA HIS A 55 -5.85 -17.61 10.80
C HIS A 55 -6.47 -16.93 9.57
N ALA A 56 -6.96 -17.71 8.60
CA ALA A 56 -7.68 -17.16 7.46
C ALA A 56 -8.95 -16.45 7.91
N GLY A 57 -9.14 -15.23 7.39
CA GLY A 57 -10.38 -14.49 7.54
C GLY A 57 -11.44 -14.96 6.54
N GLU A 58 -12.59 -14.28 6.54
CA GLU A 58 -13.60 -14.46 5.49
C GLU A 58 -13.02 -14.12 4.12
N MET A 59 -13.44 -14.87 3.10
CA MET A 59 -13.05 -14.58 1.72
C MET A 59 -13.50 -13.18 1.31
N ARG A 60 -12.69 -12.51 0.50
CA ARG A 60 -13.10 -11.23 -0.07
C ARG A 60 -14.15 -11.44 -1.15
N SER A 61 -15.21 -10.63 -1.09
CA SER A 61 -16.17 -10.47 -2.18
C SER A 61 -15.80 -9.32 -3.12
N LEU A 62 -14.96 -8.38 -2.63
CA LEU A 62 -14.51 -7.20 -3.37
C LEU A 62 -13.01 -6.97 -3.18
N VAL A 63 -12.37 -6.48 -4.23
CA VAL A 63 -11.02 -5.89 -4.17
C VAL A 63 -11.06 -4.50 -4.79
N PHE A 64 -10.23 -3.61 -4.25
CA PHE A 64 -10.17 -2.21 -4.66
C PHE A 64 -8.78 -1.86 -5.16
N ALA A 65 -8.70 -0.89 -6.06
CA ALA A 65 -7.46 -0.36 -6.57
C ALA A 65 -7.54 1.16 -6.73
N ALA A 66 -6.42 1.82 -6.54
CA ALA A 66 -6.28 3.26 -6.68
C ALA A 66 -4.99 3.59 -7.44
N ARG A 67 -5.07 4.64 -8.26
CA ARG A 67 -3.93 5.26 -8.94
C ARG A 67 -4.09 6.76 -8.85
N ASP A 68 -3.06 7.48 -8.37
CA ASP A 68 -3.01 8.95 -8.35
C ASP A 68 -1.82 9.48 -9.13
N ARG A 69 -0.72 8.75 -9.14
CA ARG A 69 0.50 9.13 -9.86
C ARG A 69 1.27 7.88 -10.31
N VAL A 70 1.90 7.98 -11.45
CA VAL A 70 2.96 7.04 -11.87
C VAL A 70 4.15 7.90 -12.30
N ASP A 71 5.26 7.82 -11.57
CA ASP A 71 6.46 8.64 -11.74
C ASP A 71 6.11 10.15 -11.88
N GLU A 72 6.43 10.78 -13.00
CA GLU A 72 6.16 12.19 -13.26
C GLU A 72 4.72 12.52 -13.65
N VAL A 73 3.89 11.52 -13.92
CA VAL A 73 2.53 11.71 -14.45
C VAL A 73 1.46 11.56 -13.40
N GLU A 74 0.67 12.61 -13.22
CA GLU A 74 -0.53 12.58 -12.38
C GLU A 74 -1.71 11.94 -13.12
N ASP A 75 -2.50 11.19 -12.36
CA ASP A 75 -3.80 10.69 -12.77
C ASP A 75 -4.67 10.55 -11.51
N ARG A 76 -5.94 10.24 -11.67
CA ARG A 76 -6.79 9.81 -10.57
C ARG A 76 -7.77 8.77 -11.07
N VAL A 77 -7.51 7.52 -10.73
CA VAL A 77 -8.35 6.38 -11.09
C VAL A 77 -8.67 5.56 -9.85
N ARG A 78 -9.90 5.13 -9.73
CA ARG A 78 -10.34 4.21 -8.67
C ARG A 78 -11.07 3.04 -9.30
N ALA A 79 -10.87 1.86 -8.75
CA ALA A 79 -11.54 0.67 -9.25
C ALA A 79 -12.02 -0.23 -8.11
N VAL A 80 -13.11 -0.93 -8.37
CA VAL A 80 -13.62 -2.01 -7.55
C VAL A 80 -13.90 -3.22 -8.45
N ARG A 81 -13.61 -4.41 -7.96
CA ARG A 81 -13.87 -5.67 -8.66
C ARG A 81 -14.52 -6.67 -7.73
N ASP A 82 -15.56 -7.33 -8.23
CA ASP A 82 -16.09 -8.57 -7.67
C ASP A 82 -15.69 -9.79 -8.54
N ALA A 83 -16.30 -10.94 -8.31
CA ALA A 83 -15.99 -12.16 -9.07
C ALA A 83 -16.30 -12.05 -10.58
N ARG A 84 -17.24 -11.18 -10.97
CA ARG A 84 -17.71 -11.05 -12.33
C ARG A 84 -17.38 -9.70 -12.97
N PHE A 85 -17.61 -8.61 -12.23
CA PHE A 85 -17.50 -7.26 -12.78
C PHE A 85 -16.29 -6.52 -12.21
N LYS A 86 -15.67 -5.72 -13.06
CA LYS A 86 -14.72 -4.69 -12.68
C LYS A 86 -15.26 -3.34 -13.11
N TYR A 87 -15.42 -2.45 -12.15
CA TYR A 87 -15.83 -1.06 -12.36
C TYR A 87 -14.65 -0.13 -12.13
N ILE A 88 -14.48 0.83 -13.03
CA ILE A 88 -13.41 1.84 -12.99
C ILE A 88 -14.04 3.22 -13.08
N ARG A 89 -13.57 4.15 -12.24
CA ARG A 89 -13.89 5.56 -12.32
C ARG A 89 -12.65 6.36 -12.63
N ASN A 90 -12.70 7.11 -13.73
CA ASN A 90 -11.65 8.02 -14.19
C ASN A 90 -12.04 9.46 -13.79
N TYR A 91 -11.26 10.08 -12.92
CA TYR A 91 -11.52 11.44 -12.45
C TYR A 91 -10.83 12.51 -13.30
N ARG A 92 -9.99 12.10 -14.24
CA ARG A 92 -9.32 12.94 -15.25
C ARG A 92 -9.57 12.34 -16.63
N PRO A 93 -10.83 12.37 -17.12
CA PRO A 93 -11.17 11.75 -18.39
C PRO A 93 -10.52 12.44 -19.61
N GLU A 94 -10.10 13.69 -19.46
CA GLU A 94 -9.34 14.45 -20.46
C GLU A 94 -7.99 13.83 -20.80
N ASP A 95 -7.39 13.08 -19.86
CA ASP A 95 -6.11 12.42 -20.06
C ASP A 95 -6.33 11.01 -20.65
N ALA A 96 -5.52 10.61 -21.63
CA ALA A 96 -5.52 9.25 -22.14
C ALA A 96 -5.03 8.26 -21.07
N GLY A 97 -5.40 6.98 -21.19
CA GLY A 97 -4.81 5.91 -20.38
C GLY A 97 -3.32 5.71 -20.68
N ALA A 98 -2.92 5.86 -21.95
CA ALA A 98 -1.54 5.94 -22.36
C ALA A 98 -1.02 7.35 -22.14
N GLN A 99 -0.08 7.50 -21.22
CA GLN A 99 0.60 8.75 -20.92
C GLN A 99 2.11 8.55 -21.08
N ARG A 100 2.85 9.60 -21.48
CA ARG A 100 4.30 9.54 -21.59
C ARG A 100 4.91 9.35 -20.21
N LEU A 101 5.74 8.33 -20.05
CA LEU A 101 6.47 8.00 -18.83
C LEU A 101 7.92 7.70 -19.20
N ALA A 102 8.86 8.49 -18.69
CA ALA A 102 10.28 8.38 -19.05
C ALA A 102 10.80 6.95 -18.90
N PHE A 103 10.44 6.28 -17.80
CA PHE A 103 10.83 4.87 -17.57
C PHE A 103 10.24 3.91 -18.61
N ARG A 104 8.95 4.05 -18.93
CA ARG A 104 8.26 3.13 -19.85
C ARG A 104 8.61 3.39 -21.32
N ASP A 105 8.85 4.65 -21.67
CA ASP A 105 9.14 5.06 -23.05
C ASP A 105 10.49 4.55 -23.58
N HIS A 106 11.34 3.93 -22.71
CA HIS A 106 12.53 3.19 -23.14
C HIS A 106 12.21 1.83 -23.76
N LEU A 107 11.00 1.31 -23.62
CA LEU A 107 10.64 0.02 -24.19
C LEU A 107 10.36 0.14 -25.69
N ASP A 108 10.94 -0.74 -26.51
CA ASP A 108 10.73 -0.75 -27.97
C ASP A 108 9.24 -0.82 -28.31
N LEU A 109 8.45 -1.61 -27.56
CA LEU A 109 7.00 -1.67 -27.72
C LEU A 109 6.34 -0.30 -27.58
N MET A 110 6.78 0.52 -26.64
CA MET A 110 6.20 1.83 -26.44
C MET A 110 6.60 2.80 -27.53
N ALA A 111 7.84 2.72 -28.03
CA ALA A 111 8.29 3.50 -29.18
C ALA A 111 7.41 3.22 -30.40
N GLU A 112 7.17 1.93 -30.72
CA GLU A 112 6.30 1.50 -31.80
C GLU A 112 4.85 2.00 -31.62
N LEU A 113 4.28 1.87 -30.42
CA LEU A 113 2.92 2.34 -30.15
C LEU A 113 2.79 3.85 -30.32
N TRP A 114 3.78 4.64 -29.90
CA TRP A 114 3.79 6.09 -30.11
C TRP A 114 3.94 6.48 -31.59
N GLU A 115 4.69 5.72 -32.37
CA GLU A 115 4.80 5.92 -33.83
C GLU A 115 3.45 5.59 -34.53
N LEU A 116 2.79 4.51 -34.13
CA LEU A 116 1.48 4.15 -34.65
C LEU A 116 0.40 5.16 -34.30
N GLU A 117 0.43 5.68 -33.07
CA GLU A 117 -0.47 6.77 -32.63
C GLU A 117 -0.29 8.01 -33.46
N ALA A 118 0.96 8.49 -33.59
CA ALA A 118 1.29 9.68 -34.37
C ALA A 118 0.91 9.53 -35.85
N ALA A 119 0.92 8.31 -36.38
CA ALA A 119 0.50 7.98 -37.74
C ALA A 119 -1.02 7.76 -37.89
N GLY A 120 -1.80 7.80 -36.80
CA GLY A 120 -3.24 7.50 -36.82
C GLY A 120 -3.56 6.03 -37.18
N ARG A 121 -2.67 5.11 -36.84
CA ARG A 121 -2.72 3.69 -37.22
C ARG A 121 -3.04 2.74 -36.07
N LEU A 122 -3.33 3.26 -34.87
CA LEU A 122 -3.78 2.41 -33.76
C LEU A 122 -5.17 1.88 -34.01
N GLU A 123 -5.38 0.59 -33.73
CA GLU A 123 -6.66 -0.09 -33.93
C GLU A 123 -7.06 -0.90 -32.69
N GLY A 124 -8.37 -1.18 -32.55
CA GLY A 124 -8.91 -2.03 -31.50
C GLY A 124 -8.51 -1.59 -30.07
N ALA A 125 -8.03 -2.52 -29.28
CA ALA A 125 -7.65 -2.28 -27.88
C ALA A 125 -6.50 -1.27 -27.72
N GLN A 126 -5.60 -1.18 -28.72
CA GLN A 126 -4.53 -0.18 -28.70
C GLN A 126 -5.11 1.23 -28.77
N ALA A 127 -6.06 1.47 -29.70
CA ALA A 127 -6.71 2.78 -29.85
C ALA A 127 -7.50 3.17 -28.59
N LEU A 128 -8.14 2.22 -27.91
CA LEU A 128 -8.86 2.49 -26.65
C LEU A 128 -7.92 3.01 -25.56
N TRP A 129 -6.73 2.46 -25.44
CA TRP A 129 -5.77 2.89 -24.43
C TRP A 129 -5.22 4.31 -24.67
N PHE A 130 -5.11 4.70 -25.94
CA PHE A 130 -4.65 6.04 -26.35
C PHE A 130 -5.79 7.06 -26.50
N ALA A 131 -7.06 6.62 -26.34
CA ALA A 131 -8.20 7.51 -26.50
C ALA A 131 -8.18 8.66 -25.50
N SER A 132 -8.47 9.87 -26.00
CA SER A 132 -8.70 11.07 -25.21
C SER A 132 -9.84 11.88 -25.85
N PRO A 133 -10.92 12.21 -25.09
CA PRO A 133 -11.13 11.79 -23.70
C PRO A 133 -11.40 10.28 -23.56
N ARG A 134 -10.99 9.70 -22.45
CA ARG A 134 -11.41 8.34 -22.06
C ARG A 134 -12.76 8.39 -21.35
N PRO A 135 -13.50 7.29 -21.21
CA PRO A 135 -14.75 7.25 -20.46
C PRO A 135 -14.56 7.66 -19.00
N GLU A 136 -15.51 8.40 -18.43
CA GLU A 136 -15.51 8.71 -16.98
C GLU A 136 -15.75 7.45 -16.14
N GLU A 137 -16.58 6.55 -16.65
CA GLU A 137 -16.91 5.27 -16.02
C GLU A 137 -16.75 4.12 -16.99
N GLU A 138 -16.21 3.02 -16.47
CA GLU A 138 -16.05 1.79 -17.22
C GLU A 138 -16.56 0.62 -16.40
N LEU A 139 -17.23 -0.32 -17.05
CA LEU A 139 -17.66 -1.58 -16.46
C LEU A 139 -17.28 -2.72 -17.41
N TYR A 140 -16.60 -3.72 -16.90
CA TYR A 140 -16.19 -4.91 -17.65
C TYR A 140 -16.72 -6.18 -17.00
N ASP A 141 -17.29 -7.10 -17.80
CA ASP A 141 -17.58 -8.47 -17.37
C ASP A 141 -16.31 -9.30 -17.55
N VAL A 142 -15.48 -9.41 -16.53
CA VAL A 142 -14.16 -10.06 -16.62
C VAL A 142 -14.23 -11.57 -16.82
N THR A 143 -15.43 -12.17 -16.73
CA THR A 143 -15.65 -13.59 -17.04
C THR A 143 -15.87 -13.82 -18.53
N GLN A 144 -16.38 -12.83 -19.26
CA GLN A 144 -16.65 -12.90 -20.70
C GLN A 144 -15.62 -12.11 -21.50
N ASP A 145 -15.07 -11.06 -20.90
CA ASP A 145 -14.10 -10.15 -21.50
C ASP A 145 -12.89 -9.98 -20.55
N PRO A 146 -12.02 -11.00 -20.41
CA PRO A 146 -10.86 -10.95 -19.53
C PRO A 146 -9.80 -9.95 -19.98
N GLN A 147 -9.87 -9.41 -21.19
CA GLN A 147 -9.00 -8.36 -21.72
C GLN A 147 -9.53 -6.95 -21.45
N GLU A 148 -10.77 -6.83 -20.94
CA GLU A 148 -11.37 -5.54 -20.58
C GLU A 148 -11.40 -4.54 -21.75
N VAL A 149 -11.89 -4.99 -22.91
CA VAL A 149 -11.98 -4.19 -24.14
C VAL A 149 -13.39 -3.71 -24.46
N GLN A 150 -14.43 -4.30 -23.84
CA GLN A 150 -15.83 -3.95 -24.05
C GLN A 150 -16.40 -3.21 -22.84
N ASN A 151 -16.36 -1.88 -22.87
CA ASN A 151 -16.97 -1.08 -21.80
C ASN A 151 -18.49 -1.19 -21.84
N LEU A 152 -19.09 -1.75 -20.79
CA LEU A 152 -20.53 -1.97 -20.62
C LEU A 152 -21.24 -0.83 -19.88
N ALA A 153 -20.50 0.16 -19.34
CA ALA A 153 -21.04 1.17 -18.43
C ALA A 153 -22.18 2.00 -19.03
N ALA A 154 -22.15 2.27 -20.34
CA ALA A 154 -23.18 3.04 -21.04
C ALA A 154 -24.38 2.20 -21.50
N LEU A 155 -24.37 0.89 -21.33
CA LEU A 155 -25.43 0.00 -21.81
C LEU A 155 -26.55 -0.09 -20.77
N PRO A 156 -27.82 0.22 -21.13
CA PRO A 156 -28.95 0.20 -20.17
C PRO A 156 -29.12 -1.16 -19.46
N ALA A 157 -28.75 -2.26 -20.09
CA ALA A 157 -28.85 -3.59 -19.50
C ALA A 157 -27.96 -3.78 -18.26
N TYR A 158 -26.91 -2.98 -18.11
CA TYR A 158 -25.95 -3.05 -17.00
C TYR A 158 -26.07 -1.88 -16.01
N ALA A 159 -27.08 -1.03 -16.15
CA ALA A 159 -27.24 0.16 -15.30
C ALA A 159 -27.29 -0.17 -13.80
N ALA A 160 -27.96 -1.26 -13.42
CA ALA A 160 -28.04 -1.70 -12.03
C ALA A 160 -26.67 -2.21 -11.51
N ASP A 161 -25.86 -2.86 -12.36
CA ASP A 161 -24.51 -3.29 -11.98
C ASP A 161 -23.57 -2.10 -11.81
N VAL A 162 -23.65 -1.11 -12.70
CA VAL A 162 -22.89 0.14 -12.58
C VAL A 162 -23.24 0.84 -11.28
N GLU A 163 -24.53 1.00 -10.96
CA GLU A 163 -24.99 1.65 -9.73
C GLU A 163 -24.48 0.91 -8.48
N ARG A 164 -24.61 -0.39 -8.44
CA ARG A 164 -24.12 -1.23 -7.35
C ARG A 164 -22.62 -1.07 -7.15
N MET A 165 -21.82 -1.25 -8.21
CA MET A 165 -20.35 -1.17 -8.12
C MET A 165 -19.87 0.24 -7.78
N ARG A 166 -20.57 1.26 -8.28
CA ARG A 166 -20.33 2.66 -7.91
C ARG A 166 -20.54 2.87 -6.41
N ALA A 167 -21.64 2.37 -5.85
CA ALA A 167 -21.95 2.49 -4.43
C ALA A 167 -20.89 1.79 -3.55
N GLU A 168 -20.43 0.60 -3.94
CA GLU A 168 -19.36 -0.11 -3.24
C GLU A 168 -18.03 0.68 -3.26
N LEU A 169 -17.70 1.27 -4.40
CA LEU A 169 -16.51 2.10 -4.52
C LEU A 169 -16.61 3.36 -3.66
N ASP A 170 -17.77 4.05 -3.66
CA ASP A 170 -18.00 5.27 -2.87
C ASP A 170 -17.93 5.00 -1.37
N ALA A 171 -18.49 3.86 -0.93
CA ALA A 171 -18.39 3.43 0.46
C ALA A 171 -16.94 3.21 0.88
N TRP A 172 -16.16 2.51 0.06
CA TRP A 172 -14.75 2.27 0.32
C TRP A 172 -13.92 3.57 0.34
N LEU A 173 -14.14 4.49 -0.60
CA LEU A 173 -13.44 5.77 -0.65
C LEU A 173 -13.71 6.61 0.60
N THR A 174 -14.95 6.55 1.11
CA THR A 174 -15.36 7.25 2.34
C THR A 174 -14.68 6.63 3.56
N ASP A 175 -14.69 5.30 3.68
CA ASP A 175 -14.06 4.56 4.78
C ASP A 175 -12.55 4.77 4.82
N GLN A 176 -11.90 4.86 3.66
CA GLN A 176 -10.46 5.06 3.55
C GLN A 176 -10.02 6.54 3.61
N GLU A 177 -10.95 7.49 3.76
CA GLU A 177 -10.65 8.94 3.73
C GLU A 177 -9.79 9.32 2.51
N ASP A 178 -10.24 8.93 1.31
CA ASP A 178 -9.47 9.05 0.06
C ASP A 178 -8.86 10.44 -0.13
N GLN A 179 -7.53 10.52 -0.20
CA GLN A 179 -6.79 11.76 -0.36
C GLN A 179 -6.55 12.16 -1.84
N GLY A 180 -6.96 11.33 -2.80
CA GLY A 180 -6.68 11.55 -4.22
C GLY A 180 -7.28 12.82 -4.82
N ALA A 181 -8.27 13.44 -4.13
CA ALA A 181 -8.81 14.74 -4.52
C ALA A 181 -7.98 15.92 -4.00
N VAL A 182 -7.07 15.69 -3.06
CA VAL A 182 -6.25 16.75 -2.46
C VAL A 182 -5.10 17.06 -3.42
N PRO A 183 -4.95 18.33 -3.88
CA PRO A 183 -3.84 18.71 -4.74
C PRO A 183 -2.48 18.35 -4.09
N GLU A 184 -1.57 17.78 -4.86
CA GLU A 184 -0.26 17.33 -4.37
C GLU A 184 0.50 18.42 -3.62
N ALA A 185 0.46 19.66 -4.11
CA ALA A 185 1.07 20.79 -3.43
C ALA A 185 0.56 20.99 -2.00
N ARG A 186 -0.72 20.66 -1.74
CA ARG A 186 -1.30 20.70 -0.40
C ARG A 186 -0.81 19.55 0.47
N LEU A 187 -0.61 18.37 -0.11
CA LEU A 187 -0.03 17.24 0.59
C LEU A 187 1.43 17.54 0.96
N VAL A 188 2.21 18.08 0.03
CA VAL A 188 3.59 18.49 0.27
C VAL A 188 3.66 19.54 1.39
N GLU A 189 2.77 20.56 1.37
CA GLU A 189 2.72 21.59 2.41
C GLU A 189 2.37 21.01 3.80
N ARG A 190 1.50 19.98 3.86
CA ARG A 190 1.20 19.27 5.12
C ARG A 190 2.41 18.51 5.66
N PHE A 191 3.22 17.92 4.76
CA PHE A 191 4.41 17.17 5.14
C PHE A 191 5.60 18.06 5.46
N TRP A 192 5.79 19.13 4.67
CA TRP A 192 6.90 20.08 4.77
C TRP A 192 6.38 21.51 4.77
N PRO A 193 5.87 21.99 5.90
CA PRO A 193 5.35 23.36 5.99
C PRO A 193 6.39 24.39 5.57
N GLY A 194 6.03 25.27 4.64
CA GLY A 194 6.95 26.26 4.05
C GLY A 194 8.08 25.66 3.22
N GLY A 195 7.95 24.41 2.78
CA GLY A 195 8.98 23.67 2.04
C GLY A 195 10.18 23.24 2.91
N ILE A 196 10.08 23.35 4.23
CA ILE A 196 11.16 23.00 5.17
C ILE A 196 10.91 21.60 5.70
N GLN A 197 11.87 20.69 5.46
CA GLN A 197 11.81 19.34 5.99
C GLN A 197 11.84 19.36 7.54
N PRO A 198 10.77 18.92 8.23
CA PRO A 198 10.73 18.89 9.68
C PRO A 198 11.76 17.93 10.27
N VAL A 199 12.11 18.15 11.53
CA VAL A 199 12.96 17.24 12.31
C VAL A 199 12.05 16.40 13.21
N THR A 200 12.31 15.11 13.29
CA THR A 200 11.66 14.22 14.23
C THR A 200 12.03 14.64 15.66
N ALA A 201 11.07 14.68 16.57
CA ALA A 201 11.34 14.98 17.97
C ALA A 201 12.30 13.95 18.57
N ALA A 202 13.21 14.41 19.41
CA ALA A 202 14.10 13.50 20.14
C ALA A 202 13.27 12.56 21.05
N PRO A 203 13.62 11.27 21.13
CA PRO A 203 12.94 10.35 22.03
C PRO A 203 13.12 10.75 23.50
N VAL A 204 12.09 10.49 24.29
CA VAL A 204 12.14 10.59 25.76
C VAL A 204 12.34 9.18 26.32
N VAL A 205 13.38 9.01 27.09
CA VAL A 205 13.73 7.75 27.77
C VAL A 205 13.28 7.83 29.22
N THR A 206 12.51 6.85 29.68
CA THR A 206 12.04 6.77 31.08
C THR A 206 12.34 5.41 31.67
N LEU A 207 12.63 5.39 32.99
CA LEU A 207 12.88 4.17 33.74
C LEU A 207 11.61 3.72 34.47
N GLU A 208 11.31 2.45 34.39
CA GLU A 208 10.20 1.80 35.09
C GLU A 208 10.73 0.62 35.93
N SER A 209 10.05 0.29 37.00
CA SER A 209 10.37 -0.92 37.76
C SER A 209 9.92 -2.17 36.96
N SER A 210 10.81 -3.16 36.90
CA SER A 210 10.46 -4.45 36.27
C SER A 210 9.61 -5.30 37.23
N PRO A 211 8.59 -6.02 36.74
CA PRO A 211 7.81 -6.98 37.52
C PRO A 211 8.66 -8.12 38.13
N GLU A 212 9.80 -8.44 37.52
CA GLU A 212 10.70 -9.52 37.92
C GLU A 212 11.83 -9.03 38.87
N GLY A 213 11.80 -7.75 39.21
CA GLY A 213 12.87 -7.09 39.97
C GLY A 213 13.99 -6.60 39.07
N GLY A 214 14.30 -5.30 39.09
CA GLY A 214 15.23 -4.64 38.18
C GLY A 214 14.62 -3.40 37.55
N SER A 215 15.26 -2.90 36.52
CA SER A 215 14.85 -1.68 35.83
C SER A 215 14.54 -1.95 34.34
N ARG A 216 13.48 -1.33 33.84
CA ARG A 216 13.11 -1.37 32.44
C ARG A 216 13.10 0.03 31.85
N VAL A 217 13.59 0.13 30.64
CA VAL A 217 13.53 1.37 29.85
C VAL A 217 12.31 1.38 28.97
N ARG A 218 11.53 2.45 29.04
CA ARG A 218 10.51 2.81 28.10
C ARG A 218 10.96 4.01 27.28
N VAL A 219 10.83 3.93 25.97
CA VAL A 219 11.17 5.04 25.06
C VAL A 219 9.90 5.51 24.34
N HIS A 220 9.72 6.82 24.26
CA HIS A 220 8.60 7.44 23.57
C HIS A 220 9.09 8.59 22.68
N CYS A 221 8.43 8.80 21.54
CA CYS A 221 8.66 9.93 20.67
C CYS A 221 7.34 10.67 20.43
N GLU A 222 7.34 12.00 20.60
CA GLU A 222 6.15 12.84 20.38
C GLU A 222 5.75 12.93 18.91
N THR A 223 6.70 12.74 17.98
CA THR A 223 6.38 12.72 16.56
C THR A 223 5.60 11.45 16.21
N ALA A 224 4.31 11.61 15.93
CA ALA A 224 3.44 10.48 15.57
C ALA A 224 3.98 9.73 14.35
N GLY A 225 4.00 8.39 14.43
CA GLY A 225 4.49 7.52 13.35
C GLY A 225 6.01 7.46 13.19
N ALA A 226 6.77 7.97 14.17
CA ALA A 226 8.21 7.79 14.18
C ALA A 226 8.60 6.36 14.60
N SER A 227 9.60 5.81 13.94
CA SER A 227 10.34 4.63 14.40
C SER A 227 11.45 5.06 15.33
N ILE A 228 11.70 4.26 16.38
CA ILE A 228 12.73 4.56 17.37
C ILE A 228 13.80 3.47 17.30
N GLY A 229 15.04 3.88 17.15
CA GLY A 229 16.20 3.03 17.35
C GLY A 229 16.82 3.26 18.72
N TYR A 230 17.35 2.22 19.33
CA TYR A 230 18.09 2.32 20.58
C TYR A 230 19.32 1.41 20.61
N ARG A 231 20.25 1.73 21.48
CA ARG A 231 21.37 0.87 21.86
C ARG A 231 21.70 1.08 23.33
N VAL A 232 22.34 0.07 23.93
CA VAL A 232 22.81 0.10 25.32
C VAL A 232 24.32 0.11 25.28
N ASP A 233 24.96 0.88 26.18
CA ASP A 233 26.41 1.02 26.36
C ASP A 233 27.22 1.64 25.22
N GLY A 234 26.59 2.32 24.27
CA GLY A 234 27.18 3.32 23.35
C GLY A 234 28.51 3.03 22.63
N THR A 235 29.09 1.83 22.79
CA THR A 235 30.44 1.46 22.33
C THR A 235 30.44 0.64 21.01
N GLY A 236 29.26 0.39 20.44
CA GLY A 236 29.12 -0.38 19.21
C GLY A 236 29.30 0.44 17.94
N ASP A 237 29.58 -0.22 16.83
CA ASP A 237 29.58 0.34 15.49
C ASP A 237 28.16 0.89 15.16
N ARG A 238 28.06 1.81 14.19
CA ARG A 238 26.77 2.38 13.73
C ARG A 238 25.72 1.34 13.32
N SER A 239 26.13 0.09 13.13
CA SER A 239 25.29 -1.06 12.81
C SER A 239 24.49 -1.64 13.98
N ASP A 240 24.80 -1.26 15.25
CA ASP A 240 24.28 -1.93 16.44
C ASP A 240 23.01 -1.29 17.03
N TRP A 241 22.26 -0.53 16.23
CA TRP A 241 20.98 0.02 16.61
C TRP A 241 19.88 -1.05 16.54
N ASN A 242 19.18 -1.23 17.66
CA ASN A 242 18.00 -2.10 17.74
C ASN A 242 16.73 -1.30 17.48
N LEU A 243 15.77 -1.90 16.79
CA LEU A 243 14.44 -1.31 16.65
C LEU A 243 13.69 -1.42 18.00
N TYR A 244 13.20 -0.30 18.51
CA TYR A 244 12.38 -0.30 19.70
C TYR A 244 10.98 -0.79 19.40
N THR A 245 10.60 -1.90 19.98
CA THR A 245 9.27 -2.52 19.84
C THR A 245 8.50 -2.59 21.16
N GLY A 246 9.12 -2.21 22.26
CA GLY A 246 8.56 -2.22 23.61
C GLY A 246 9.62 -2.11 24.68
N PRO A 247 9.22 -1.96 25.96
CA PRO A 247 10.16 -1.80 27.06
C PRO A 247 11.14 -2.97 27.18
N PHE A 248 12.40 -2.68 27.48
CA PHE A 248 13.48 -3.66 27.61
C PHE A 248 14.23 -3.48 28.95
N GLU A 249 14.84 -4.56 29.43
CA GLU A 249 15.58 -4.59 30.69
C GLU A 249 16.95 -3.90 30.55
N VAL A 250 17.36 -3.24 31.60
CA VAL A 250 18.67 -2.59 31.70
C VAL A 250 19.28 -2.81 33.10
N GLY A 251 20.60 -2.85 33.15
CA GLY A 251 21.38 -2.93 34.39
C GLY A 251 21.75 -1.55 34.99
N PRO A 252 22.06 -1.49 36.30
CA PRO A 252 22.60 -0.29 36.91
C PRO A 252 23.91 0.13 36.25
N GLY A 253 24.06 1.43 35.97
CA GLY A 253 25.27 2.00 35.37
C GLY A 253 25.35 1.86 33.83
N GLU A 254 24.40 1.21 33.21
CA GLU A 254 24.33 1.19 31.75
C GLU A 254 23.87 2.54 31.17
N GLU A 255 24.33 2.87 29.99
CA GLU A 255 23.88 4.03 29.22
C GLU A 255 23.01 3.60 28.05
N VAL A 256 21.85 4.24 27.88
CA VAL A 256 20.92 4.02 26.77
C VAL A 256 20.97 5.23 25.86
N GLU A 257 21.28 4.98 24.61
CA GLU A 257 21.12 5.95 23.54
C GLU A 257 19.83 5.63 22.74
N ALA A 258 19.06 6.66 22.40
CA ALA A 258 17.88 6.50 21.57
C ALA A 258 17.76 7.63 20.54
N LYS A 259 17.33 7.31 19.35
CA LYS A 259 17.01 8.28 18.30
C LYS A 259 15.75 7.86 17.56
N ALA A 260 15.10 8.80 16.89
CA ALA A 260 13.86 8.56 16.19
C ALA A 260 13.90 9.14 14.79
N ILE A 261 13.17 8.50 13.88
CA ILE A 261 12.94 9.00 12.53
C ILE A 261 11.51 8.74 12.10
N ARG A 262 10.84 9.76 11.60
CA ARG A 262 9.59 9.62 10.86
C ARG A 262 9.87 9.65 9.36
N TYR A 263 9.21 8.79 8.59
CA TYR A 263 9.29 8.86 7.14
C TYR A 263 8.99 10.28 6.62
N GLY A 264 9.86 10.81 5.78
CA GLY A 264 9.76 12.17 5.23
C GLY A 264 10.33 13.29 6.13
N TYR A 265 10.73 13.00 7.36
CA TYR A 265 11.36 13.96 8.30
C TYR A 265 12.87 13.69 8.39
N ARG A 266 13.61 14.67 8.88
CA ARG A 266 15.01 14.45 9.31
C ARG A 266 15.05 13.64 10.60
N GLU A 267 16.10 12.86 10.79
CA GLU A 267 16.37 12.12 12.03
C GLU A 267 16.44 13.10 13.21
N SER A 268 16.01 12.64 14.38
CA SER A 268 16.09 13.39 15.62
C SER A 268 17.53 13.51 16.13
N GLU A 269 17.76 14.42 17.07
CA GLU A 269 18.90 14.33 17.96
C GLU A 269 18.85 13.02 18.76
N THR A 270 20.04 12.52 19.17
CA THR A 270 20.16 11.34 20.02
C THR A 270 19.90 11.74 21.48
N ALA A 271 18.96 11.04 22.10
CA ALA A 271 18.75 11.12 23.53
C ALA A 271 19.71 10.16 24.27
N LEU A 272 20.35 10.63 25.32
CA LEU A 272 21.24 9.85 26.19
C LEU A 272 20.61 9.73 27.58
N PHE A 273 20.63 8.53 28.14
CA PHE A 273 20.05 8.24 29.45
C PHE A 273 20.97 7.28 30.20
N ALA A 274 21.54 7.75 31.32
CA ALA A 274 22.32 6.93 32.25
C ALA A 274 21.38 6.24 33.26
N VAL A 275 21.46 4.92 33.33
CA VAL A 275 20.68 4.12 34.31
C VAL A 275 21.33 4.28 35.69
N PRO A 276 20.57 4.73 36.71
CA PRO A 276 21.07 4.92 38.05
C PRO A 276 21.66 3.67 38.74
#